data_302926d75b8ef88b4f9ced838631991d
#
_entry.id   302926d75b8ef88b4f9ced838631991d
#
_cell.length_a   1.000
_cell.length_b   1.000
_cell.length_c   1.000
_cell.angle_alpha   90.00
_cell.angle_beta   90.00
_cell.angle_gamma   90.00
#
_symmetry.space_group_name_H-M   'P 1'
#
loop_
_entity.id
_entity.type
_entity.pdbx_description
1 polymer ?
#
loop_
_entity_poly.entity_id
_entity_poly.type
_entity_poly.pdbx_seq_one_letter_code
_entity_poly.pdbx_strand_id
1 'polypeptide(L)'
;GNKILDSISGFLEKDSVVDVLYIEDYVNKSSLKNDCAFNINFETISFVEFDLTQRLKSTSYEDVMVLGYSDKLPVDEADTFTLLKSLELDSICRNQHFNFRILTHILNSSKSKLSEITHSKEIIISDNLSALLMAQLSENPYLYKVFEQLFSSESSSINIFPIEHYIGLEKEITYREIVYSAALKKHNAVGLLFHGENESNPEKDLYINPKK
;
A
#
# COMPACT_ATOMS: atom_id res chain seq x y z
N GLY A 1 -12.93 0.76 -8.65
CA GLY A 1 -13.29 0.02 -7.42
C GLY A 1 -13.12 -1.49 -7.58
N ASN A 2 -13.91 -2.16 -8.43
CA ASN A 2 -13.88 -3.63 -8.54
C ASN A 2 -12.51 -4.21 -8.89
N LYS A 3 -11.76 -3.59 -9.80
CA LYS A 3 -10.41 -4.07 -10.15
C LYS A 3 -9.46 -4.13 -8.95
N ILE A 4 -9.58 -3.19 -8.01
CA ILE A 4 -8.77 -3.20 -6.80
C ILE A 4 -9.22 -4.34 -5.89
N LEU A 5 -10.53 -4.52 -5.69
CA LEU A 5 -11.08 -5.63 -4.91
C LEU A 5 -10.67 -6.99 -5.50
N ASP A 6 -10.75 -7.14 -6.82
CA ASP A 6 -10.29 -8.34 -7.52
C ASP A 6 -8.79 -8.59 -7.30
N SER A 7 -7.98 -7.52 -7.36
CA SER A 7 -6.53 -7.62 -7.20
C SER A 7 -6.12 -7.98 -5.76
N ILE A 8 -6.74 -7.37 -4.75
CA ILE A 8 -6.42 -7.65 -3.36
C ILE A 8 -6.95 -9.02 -2.89
N SER A 9 -7.94 -9.59 -3.58
CA SER A 9 -8.56 -10.87 -3.20
C SER A 9 -7.56 -12.02 -3.07
N GLY A 10 -6.52 -12.00 -3.88
CA GLY A 10 -5.48 -13.03 -3.84
C GLY A 10 -4.45 -12.86 -2.70
N PHE A 11 -4.46 -11.72 -2.02
CA PHE A 11 -3.53 -11.42 -0.92
C PHE A 11 -4.20 -11.44 0.45
N LEU A 12 -5.53 -11.44 0.49
CA LEU A 12 -6.30 -11.48 1.73
C LEU A 12 -6.56 -12.92 2.18
N GLU A 13 -6.57 -13.13 3.49
CA GLU A 13 -6.98 -14.39 4.09
C GLU A 13 -8.49 -14.59 3.92
N LYS A 14 -8.95 -15.85 3.93
CA LYS A 14 -10.37 -16.19 3.70
C LYS A 14 -11.33 -15.57 4.72
N ASP A 15 -10.84 -15.35 5.94
CA ASP A 15 -11.62 -14.78 7.03
C ASP A 15 -11.52 -13.25 7.12
N SER A 16 -10.81 -12.62 6.16
CA SER A 16 -10.70 -11.17 6.09
C SER A 16 -12.04 -10.52 5.81
N VAL A 17 -12.25 -9.34 6.40
CA VAL A 17 -13.42 -8.50 6.17
C VAL A 17 -12.97 -7.18 5.57
N VAL A 18 -13.59 -6.78 4.47
CA VAL A 18 -13.32 -5.51 3.80
C VAL A 18 -14.56 -4.64 3.85
N ASP A 19 -14.46 -3.51 4.54
CA ASP A 19 -15.50 -2.49 4.55
C ASP A 19 -15.22 -1.46 3.45
N VAL A 20 -16.12 -1.32 2.50
CA VAL A 20 -16.02 -0.37 1.40
C VAL A 20 -16.97 0.79 1.65
N LEU A 21 -16.40 1.93 2.04
CA LEU A 21 -17.13 3.18 2.23
C LEU A 21 -17.11 3.98 0.92
N TYR A 22 -18.27 4.37 0.43
CA TYR A 22 -18.35 5.10 -0.84
C TYR A 22 -19.44 6.17 -0.83
N ILE A 23 -19.26 7.20 -1.66
CA ILE A 23 -20.26 8.26 -1.88
C ILE A 23 -21.17 7.84 -3.03
N GLU A 24 -22.49 7.84 -2.80
CA GLU A 24 -23.48 7.33 -3.74
C GLU A 24 -23.46 8.10 -5.08
N ASP A 25 -23.23 9.40 -5.06
CA ASP A 25 -23.15 10.24 -6.26
C ASP A 25 -21.99 9.84 -7.18
N TYR A 26 -20.93 9.24 -6.65
CA TYR A 26 -19.72 8.88 -7.38
C TYR A 26 -19.62 7.40 -7.72
N VAL A 27 -20.35 6.52 -7.02
CA VAL A 27 -20.29 5.08 -7.24
C VAL A 27 -21.70 4.52 -7.42
N ASN A 28 -21.95 3.87 -8.55
CA ASN A 28 -23.20 3.16 -8.75
C ASN A 28 -23.16 1.82 -8.00
N LYS A 29 -24.05 1.64 -7.03
CA LYS A 29 -24.15 0.42 -6.22
C LYS A 29 -24.31 -0.85 -7.06
N SER A 30 -25.01 -0.79 -8.17
CA SER A 30 -25.18 -1.94 -9.07
C SER A 30 -23.90 -2.36 -9.80
N SER A 31 -22.87 -1.50 -9.83
CA SER A 31 -21.57 -1.83 -10.40
C SER A 31 -20.62 -2.50 -9.41
N LEU A 32 -20.96 -2.49 -8.11
CA LEU A 32 -20.16 -3.12 -7.08
C LEU A 32 -20.42 -4.63 -7.07
N LYS A 33 -19.39 -5.42 -7.31
CA LYS A 33 -19.47 -6.88 -7.32
C LYS A 33 -19.12 -7.41 -5.94
N ASN A 34 -19.85 -8.42 -5.51
CA ASN A 34 -19.61 -9.15 -4.26
C ASN A 34 -19.21 -10.62 -4.56
N ASP A 35 -18.33 -10.79 -5.54
CA ASP A 35 -17.91 -12.12 -6.03
C ASP A 35 -16.47 -12.42 -5.61
N CYS A 36 -16.12 -12.04 -4.38
CA CYS A 36 -14.79 -12.23 -3.81
C CYS A 36 -14.77 -13.39 -2.81
N ALA A 37 -13.60 -13.98 -2.60
CA ALA A 37 -13.40 -15.09 -1.67
C ALA A 37 -13.45 -14.68 -0.18
N PHE A 38 -13.60 -13.39 0.12
CA PHE A 38 -13.64 -12.80 1.45
C PHE A 38 -14.94 -12.00 1.66
N ASN A 39 -15.22 -11.62 2.90
CA ASN A 39 -16.43 -10.87 3.23
C ASN A 39 -16.29 -9.38 2.89
N ILE A 40 -17.24 -8.83 2.12
CA ILE A 40 -17.27 -7.41 1.77
C ILE A 40 -18.56 -6.77 2.30
N ASN A 41 -18.41 -5.68 3.03
CA ASN A 41 -19.51 -4.82 3.44
C ASN A 41 -19.47 -3.52 2.64
N PHE A 42 -20.56 -3.16 2.00
CA PHE A 42 -20.69 -1.89 1.28
C PHE A 42 -21.56 -0.93 2.07
N GLU A 43 -21.01 0.25 2.37
CA GLU A 43 -21.71 1.29 3.12
C GLU A 43 -21.61 2.63 2.37
N THR A 44 -22.76 3.26 2.17
CA THR A 44 -22.83 4.59 1.57
C THR A 44 -22.57 5.65 2.63
N ILE A 45 -21.70 6.59 2.32
CA ILE A 45 -21.36 7.70 3.21
C ILE A 45 -21.68 9.04 2.56
N SER A 46 -22.01 10.03 3.40
CA SER A 46 -22.02 11.43 3.01
C SER A 46 -20.65 12.04 3.18
N PHE A 47 -20.24 12.89 2.26
CA PHE A 47 -18.93 13.56 2.36
C PHE A 47 -18.80 14.43 3.62
N VAL A 48 -19.91 15.04 4.03
CA VAL A 48 -19.92 16.05 5.10
C VAL A 48 -20.34 15.47 6.46
N GLU A 49 -21.22 14.47 6.47
CA GLU A 49 -21.91 14.02 7.69
C GLU A 49 -21.38 12.68 8.26
N PHE A 50 -20.44 12.03 7.56
CA PHE A 50 -19.96 10.73 8.01
C PHE A 50 -18.90 10.87 9.10
N ASP A 51 -19.21 10.38 10.30
CA ASP A 51 -18.27 10.36 11.41
C ASP A 51 -17.33 9.15 11.33
N LEU A 52 -16.21 9.34 10.63
CA LEU A 52 -15.13 8.35 10.54
C LEU A 52 -14.62 7.91 11.92
N THR A 53 -14.59 8.82 12.90
CA THR A 53 -14.08 8.51 14.24
C THR A 53 -14.96 7.47 14.93
N GLN A 54 -16.27 7.59 14.81
CA GLN A 54 -17.19 6.63 15.40
C GLN A 54 -17.06 5.27 14.74
N ARG A 55 -16.93 5.23 13.41
CA ARG A 55 -16.74 3.99 12.66
C ARG A 55 -15.46 3.27 13.07
N LEU A 56 -14.35 3.99 13.12
CA LEU A 56 -13.03 3.45 13.50
C LEU A 56 -12.96 2.98 14.96
N LYS A 57 -13.79 3.56 15.86
CA LYS A 57 -13.92 3.08 17.25
C LYS A 57 -14.71 1.78 17.37
N SER A 58 -15.65 1.55 16.47
CA SER A 58 -16.52 0.36 16.51
C SER A 58 -15.85 -0.89 15.93
N THR A 59 -14.83 -0.72 15.12
CA THR A 59 -14.16 -1.82 14.40
C THR A 59 -12.65 -1.60 14.40
N SER A 60 -11.88 -2.65 14.69
CA SER A 60 -10.41 -2.61 14.56
C SER A 60 -10.03 -2.92 13.12
N TYR A 61 -9.29 -2.01 12.49
CA TYR A 61 -8.74 -2.17 11.15
C TYR A 61 -7.23 -2.33 11.23
N GLU A 62 -6.66 -3.11 10.31
CA GLU A 62 -5.20 -3.23 10.13
C GLU A 62 -4.72 -2.23 9.06
N ASP A 63 -5.48 -2.09 7.98
CA ASP A 63 -5.17 -1.24 6.84
C ASP A 63 -6.40 -0.41 6.43
N VAL A 64 -6.15 0.83 6.04
CA VAL A 64 -7.14 1.73 5.45
C VAL A 64 -6.62 2.28 4.13
N MET A 65 -7.34 2.03 3.04
CA MET A 65 -6.99 2.54 1.71
C MET A 65 -7.86 3.73 1.36
N VAL A 66 -7.25 4.86 1.01
CA VAL A 66 -7.94 6.05 0.53
C VAL A 66 -7.75 6.17 -0.97
N LEU A 67 -8.85 6.04 -1.72
CA LEU A 67 -8.86 5.99 -3.18
C LEU A 67 -9.63 7.19 -3.74
N GLY A 68 -9.11 7.81 -4.80
CA GLY A 68 -9.79 8.91 -5.50
C GLY A 68 -10.89 8.41 -6.46
N TYR A 69 -11.87 9.27 -6.71
CA TYR A 69 -12.96 9.04 -7.66
C TYR A 69 -12.57 9.47 -9.08
N SER A 70 -11.48 8.93 -9.62
CA SER A 70 -10.88 9.31 -10.91
C SER A 70 -11.80 9.11 -12.11
N ASP A 71 -12.80 8.22 -12.01
CA ASP A 71 -13.77 7.96 -13.08
C ASP A 71 -14.90 9.01 -13.11
N LYS A 72 -15.01 9.86 -12.10
CA LYS A 72 -16.13 10.79 -11.90
C LYS A 72 -15.71 12.24 -11.70
N LEU A 73 -14.54 12.46 -11.15
CA LEU A 73 -13.99 13.78 -10.85
C LEU A 73 -12.78 14.09 -11.73
N PRO A 74 -12.55 15.36 -12.07
CA PRO A 74 -11.25 15.78 -12.60
C PRO A 74 -10.12 15.34 -11.69
N VAL A 75 -8.95 15.04 -12.25
CA VAL A 75 -7.78 14.51 -11.51
C VAL A 75 -7.44 15.37 -10.29
N ASP A 76 -7.43 16.69 -10.47
CA ASP A 76 -7.09 17.62 -9.38
C ASP A 76 -8.11 17.61 -8.23
N GLU A 77 -9.36 17.43 -8.53
CA GLU A 77 -10.42 17.34 -7.53
C GLU A 77 -10.35 15.99 -6.81
N ALA A 78 -10.18 14.90 -7.57
CA ALA A 78 -10.03 13.54 -7.02
C ALA A 78 -8.84 13.46 -6.06
N ASP A 79 -7.68 13.99 -6.45
CA ASP A 79 -6.46 14.00 -5.63
C ASP A 79 -6.62 14.89 -4.40
N THR A 80 -7.28 16.05 -4.54
CA THR A 80 -7.55 16.94 -3.40
C THR A 80 -8.46 16.26 -2.39
N PHE A 81 -9.51 15.59 -2.86
CA PHE A 81 -10.41 14.81 -2.02
C PHE A 81 -9.66 13.73 -1.26
N THR A 82 -8.82 12.95 -1.97
CA THR A 82 -8.04 11.86 -1.39
C THR A 82 -7.09 12.36 -0.31
N LEU A 83 -6.37 13.46 -0.57
CA LEU A 83 -5.47 14.08 0.39
C LEU A 83 -6.20 14.59 1.64
N LEU A 84 -7.34 15.26 1.48
CA LEU A 84 -8.13 15.74 2.61
C LEU A 84 -8.62 14.59 3.49
N LYS A 85 -9.08 13.49 2.90
CA LYS A 85 -9.51 12.30 3.67
C LYS A 85 -8.35 11.59 4.33
N SER A 86 -7.20 11.54 3.70
CA SER A 86 -5.97 11.00 4.29
C SER A 86 -5.51 11.82 5.50
N LEU A 87 -5.55 13.16 5.41
CA LEU A 87 -5.24 14.07 6.53
C LEU A 87 -6.23 13.93 7.70
N GLU A 88 -7.52 13.79 7.39
CA GLU A 88 -8.55 13.54 8.40
C GLU A 88 -8.29 12.23 9.15
N LEU A 89 -8.01 11.14 8.44
CA LEU A 89 -7.66 9.84 9.02
C LEU A 89 -6.38 9.90 9.86
N ASP A 90 -5.33 10.56 9.38
CA ASP A 90 -4.09 10.74 10.13
C ASP A 90 -4.32 11.53 11.45
N SER A 91 -5.13 12.58 11.40
CA SER A 91 -5.54 13.33 12.59
C SER A 91 -6.32 12.47 13.57
N ILE A 92 -7.25 11.64 13.09
CA ILE A 92 -8.02 10.72 13.94
C ILE A 92 -7.10 9.67 14.57
N CYS A 93 -6.17 9.07 13.79
CA CYS A 93 -5.20 8.10 14.29
C CYS A 93 -4.40 8.65 15.46
N ARG A 94 -3.86 9.87 15.32
CA ARG A 94 -3.07 10.51 16.39
C ARG A 94 -3.90 10.81 17.63
N ASN A 95 -5.08 11.38 17.43
CA ASN A 95 -5.92 11.82 18.56
C ASN A 95 -6.53 10.64 19.33
N GLN A 96 -6.78 9.51 18.68
CA GLN A 96 -7.41 8.34 19.28
C GLN A 96 -6.43 7.18 19.52
N HIS A 97 -5.15 7.34 19.16
CA HIS A 97 -4.10 6.31 19.28
C HIS A 97 -4.44 5.01 18.54
N PHE A 98 -5.07 5.12 17.36
CA PHE A 98 -5.28 3.97 16.50
C PHE A 98 -3.97 3.54 15.82
N ASN A 99 -3.81 2.24 15.61
CA ASN A 99 -2.61 1.66 15.01
C ASN A 99 -2.97 0.86 13.75
N PHE A 100 -3.47 1.56 12.72
CA PHE A 100 -3.64 0.99 11.38
C PHE A 100 -2.78 1.75 10.37
N ARG A 101 -2.44 1.09 9.27
CA ARG A 101 -1.70 1.72 8.17
C ARG A 101 -2.66 2.46 7.25
N ILE A 102 -2.25 3.64 6.77
CA ILE A 102 -3.03 4.44 5.81
C ILE A 102 -2.29 4.41 4.48
N LEU A 103 -2.89 3.77 3.48
CA LEU A 103 -2.41 3.78 2.10
C LEU A 103 -3.22 4.77 1.29
N THR A 104 -2.56 5.79 0.76
CA THR A 104 -3.19 6.86 -0.01
C THR A 104 -2.81 6.76 -1.49
N HIS A 105 -3.81 6.75 -2.37
CA HIS A 105 -3.62 6.70 -3.81
C HIS A 105 -3.85 8.07 -4.44
N ILE A 106 -2.83 8.65 -5.06
CA ILE A 106 -2.86 9.92 -5.79
C ILE A 106 -2.55 9.65 -7.26
N LEU A 107 -3.22 10.37 -8.15
CA LEU A 107 -3.07 10.21 -9.59
C LEU A 107 -1.90 11.01 -10.15
N ASN A 108 -1.73 12.27 -9.70
CA ASN A 108 -0.80 13.24 -10.28
C ASN A 108 0.37 13.55 -9.35
N SER A 109 1.59 13.37 -9.86
CA SER A 109 2.84 13.64 -9.13
C SER A 109 3.05 15.12 -8.76
N SER A 110 2.37 16.07 -9.41
CA SER A 110 2.50 17.50 -9.06
C SER A 110 2.08 17.78 -7.61
N LYS A 111 1.26 16.93 -7.02
CA LYS A 111 0.80 17.02 -5.62
C LYS A 111 1.66 16.20 -4.64
N SER A 112 2.73 15.56 -5.11
CA SER A 112 3.62 14.77 -4.24
C SER A 112 4.21 15.60 -3.09
N LYS A 113 4.48 16.88 -3.29
CA LYS A 113 4.94 17.80 -2.21
C LYS A 113 3.90 18.02 -1.10
N LEU A 114 2.61 17.89 -1.42
CA LEU A 114 1.56 17.94 -0.41
C LEU A 114 1.49 16.66 0.41
N SER A 115 1.99 15.56 -0.13
CA SER A 115 2.11 14.29 0.57
C SER A 115 3.12 14.33 1.72
N GLU A 116 4.13 15.19 1.64
CA GLU A 116 5.08 15.42 2.74
C GLU A 116 4.41 16.05 3.98
N ILE A 117 3.25 16.69 3.77
CA ILE A 117 2.44 17.30 4.85
C ILE A 117 1.59 16.22 5.54
N THR A 118 1.20 15.19 4.81
CA THR A 118 0.55 14.02 5.40
C THR A 118 1.65 13.16 6.01
N HIS A 119 1.61 12.93 7.29
CA HIS A 119 2.53 11.98 7.92
C HIS A 119 2.19 10.51 7.58
N SER A 120 1.20 10.28 6.72
CA SER A 120 0.94 8.96 6.14
C SER A 120 2.11 8.58 5.25
N LYS A 121 2.89 7.61 5.70
CA LYS A 121 4.16 7.18 5.10
C LYS A 121 3.96 6.41 3.78
N GLU A 122 2.72 6.04 3.43
CA GLU A 122 2.43 5.13 2.32
C GLU A 122 1.54 5.80 1.27
N ILE A 123 2.18 6.52 0.35
CA ILE A 123 1.49 7.19 -0.77
C ILE A 123 1.92 6.56 -2.09
N ILE A 124 0.94 6.09 -2.84
CA ILE A 124 1.13 5.61 -4.21
C ILE A 124 0.74 6.71 -5.18
N ILE A 125 1.67 7.10 -6.04
CA ILE A 125 1.47 8.08 -7.10
C ILE A 125 1.44 7.36 -8.44
N SER A 126 0.26 7.27 -9.06
CA SER A 126 0.02 6.44 -10.24
C SER A 126 0.82 6.85 -11.46
N ASP A 127 0.92 8.14 -11.77
CA ASP A 127 1.65 8.61 -12.95
C ASP A 127 3.16 8.34 -12.82
N ASN A 128 3.73 8.51 -11.63
CA ASN A 128 5.13 8.21 -11.37
C ASN A 128 5.42 6.71 -11.52
N LEU A 129 4.60 5.85 -10.89
CA LEU A 129 4.75 4.40 -11.02
C LEU A 129 4.62 3.94 -12.46
N SER A 130 3.64 4.47 -13.19
CA SER A 130 3.41 4.14 -14.60
C SER A 130 4.59 4.59 -15.47
N ALA A 131 5.13 5.78 -15.24
CA ALA A 131 6.30 6.28 -15.98
C ALA A 131 7.55 5.42 -15.74
N LEU A 132 7.79 5.01 -14.49
CA LEU A 132 8.91 4.11 -14.15
C LEU A 132 8.76 2.74 -14.82
N LEU A 133 7.55 2.16 -14.80
CA LEU A 133 7.29 0.88 -15.48
C LEU A 133 7.49 1.01 -16.99
N MET A 134 6.98 2.07 -17.62
CA MET A 134 7.16 2.30 -19.05
C MET A 134 8.64 2.48 -19.41
N ALA A 135 9.41 3.22 -18.61
CA ALA A 135 10.84 3.38 -18.83
C ALA A 135 11.59 2.04 -18.79
N GLN A 136 11.28 1.17 -17.82
CA GLN A 136 11.88 -0.16 -17.72
C GLN A 136 11.49 -1.07 -18.89
N LEU A 137 10.23 -1.04 -19.29
CA LEU A 137 9.72 -1.84 -20.40
C LEU A 137 10.24 -1.36 -21.76
N SER A 138 10.51 -0.05 -21.92
CA SER A 138 11.11 0.48 -23.15
C SER A 138 12.55 0.01 -23.33
N GLU A 139 13.29 -0.14 -22.24
CA GLU A 139 14.65 -0.69 -22.27
C GLU A 139 14.66 -2.21 -22.53
N ASN A 140 13.75 -2.94 -21.86
CA ASN A 140 13.63 -4.38 -22.02
C ASN A 140 12.18 -4.84 -21.93
N PRO A 141 11.52 -5.12 -23.10
CA PRO A 141 10.12 -5.58 -23.14
C PRO A 141 9.83 -6.89 -22.39
N TYR A 142 10.85 -7.74 -22.18
CA TYR A 142 10.67 -9.01 -21.45
C TYR A 142 10.39 -8.81 -19.98
N LEU A 143 10.70 -7.62 -19.42
CA LEU A 143 10.38 -7.27 -18.04
C LEU A 143 8.88 -7.24 -17.75
N TYR A 144 8.02 -7.12 -18.78
CA TYR A 144 6.57 -7.22 -18.61
C TYR A 144 6.17 -8.49 -17.85
N LYS A 145 6.71 -9.64 -18.26
CA LYS A 145 6.43 -10.93 -17.61
C LYS A 145 6.95 -11.00 -16.18
N VAL A 146 8.06 -10.33 -15.91
CA VAL A 146 8.62 -10.25 -14.54
C VAL A 146 7.69 -9.44 -13.64
N PHE A 147 7.25 -8.27 -14.11
CA PHE A 147 6.31 -7.45 -13.33
C PHE A 147 4.95 -8.12 -13.15
N GLU A 148 4.43 -8.80 -14.21
CA GLU A 148 3.20 -9.57 -14.11
C GLU A 148 3.29 -10.63 -13.00
N GLN A 149 4.40 -11.33 -12.89
CA GLN A 149 4.62 -12.32 -11.84
C GLN A 149 4.80 -11.66 -10.46
N LEU A 150 5.56 -10.57 -10.35
CA LEU A 150 5.78 -9.88 -9.07
C LEU A 150 4.51 -9.27 -8.47
N PHE A 151 3.56 -8.90 -9.33
CA PHE A 151 2.26 -8.35 -8.90
C PHE A 151 1.15 -9.40 -8.79
N SER A 152 1.43 -10.65 -9.13
CA SER A 152 0.47 -11.74 -8.97
C SER A 152 0.54 -12.33 -7.57
N SER A 153 -0.62 -12.58 -6.98
CA SER A 153 -0.74 -13.30 -5.69
C SER A 153 -0.40 -14.79 -5.78
N GLU A 154 -0.42 -15.36 -6.99
CA GLU A 154 -0.16 -16.80 -7.21
C GLU A 154 1.32 -17.12 -7.45
N SER A 155 2.18 -16.11 -7.52
CA SER A 155 3.59 -16.30 -7.84
C SER A 155 4.52 -15.80 -6.72
N SER A 156 5.80 -15.61 -7.05
CA SER A 156 6.80 -15.15 -6.08
C SER A 156 6.49 -13.73 -5.61
N SER A 157 6.39 -13.53 -4.30
CA SER A 157 6.19 -12.22 -3.67
C SER A 157 7.49 -11.68 -3.09
N ILE A 158 7.59 -10.34 -3.04
CA ILE A 158 8.66 -9.65 -2.29
C ILE A 158 8.15 -9.40 -0.89
N ASN A 159 8.85 -9.93 0.10
CA ASN A 159 8.49 -9.79 1.51
C ASN A 159 9.66 -9.22 2.30
N ILE A 160 9.36 -8.50 3.38
CA ILE A 160 10.35 -8.00 4.34
C ILE A 160 10.23 -8.83 5.61
N PHE A 161 11.31 -9.50 5.98
CA PHE A 161 11.39 -10.29 7.20
C PHE A 161 12.45 -9.73 8.15
N PRO A 162 12.24 -9.79 9.46
CA PRO A 162 13.28 -9.49 10.42
C PRO A 162 14.53 -10.36 10.17
N ILE A 163 15.70 -9.78 10.34
CA ILE A 163 16.96 -10.48 10.07
C ILE A 163 17.15 -11.70 10.96
N GLU A 164 16.62 -11.67 12.18
CA GLU A 164 16.63 -12.76 13.15
C GLU A 164 15.92 -14.02 12.63
N HIS A 165 15.02 -13.83 11.65
CA HIS A 165 14.40 -14.96 10.97
C HIS A 165 15.43 -15.83 10.23
N TYR A 166 16.57 -15.26 9.81
CA TYR A 166 17.57 -15.93 9.01
C TYR A 166 18.84 -16.25 9.78
N ILE A 167 19.28 -15.36 10.70
CA ILE A 167 20.61 -15.44 11.33
C ILE A 167 20.56 -14.82 12.74
N GLY A 168 21.34 -15.36 13.66
CA GLY A 168 21.51 -14.78 15.00
C GLY A 168 22.36 -13.53 14.97
N LEU A 169 22.01 -12.52 15.78
CA LEU A 169 22.67 -11.20 15.85
C LEU A 169 23.88 -11.15 16.81
N GLU A 170 24.51 -12.28 17.11
CA GLU A 170 25.60 -12.34 18.10
C GLU A 170 26.94 -11.79 17.60
N LYS A 171 27.07 -11.47 16.32
CA LYS A 171 28.29 -10.99 15.65
C LYS A 171 27.98 -10.05 14.50
N GLU A 172 29.04 -9.35 14.03
CA GLU A 172 28.95 -8.66 12.73
C GLU A 172 28.61 -9.65 11.61
N ILE A 173 27.65 -9.27 10.77
CA ILE A 173 27.09 -10.12 9.74
C ILE A 173 27.30 -9.44 8.38
N THR A 174 27.80 -10.19 7.41
CA THR A 174 27.93 -9.73 6.03
C THR A 174 26.67 -10.02 5.21
N TYR A 175 26.39 -9.21 4.18
CA TYR A 175 25.26 -9.47 3.27
C TYR A 175 25.35 -10.86 2.61
N ARG A 176 26.56 -11.36 2.34
CA ARG A 176 26.80 -12.71 1.81
C ARG A 176 26.27 -13.81 2.75
N GLU A 177 26.46 -13.65 4.07
CA GLU A 177 25.94 -14.61 5.06
C GLU A 177 24.41 -14.58 5.09
N ILE A 178 23.80 -13.39 4.93
CA ILE A 178 22.34 -13.25 4.84
C ILE A 178 21.82 -13.95 3.58
N VAL A 179 22.43 -13.73 2.42
CA VAL A 179 22.05 -14.39 1.16
C VAL A 179 22.13 -15.91 1.29
N TYR A 180 23.21 -16.42 1.90
CA TYR A 180 23.37 -17.86 2.13
C TYR A 180 22.29 -18.41 3.08
N SER A 181 22.04 -17.72 4.18
CA SER A 181 21.04 -18.15 5.17
C SER A 181 19.60 -18.08 4.61
N ALA A 182 19.30 -17.07 3.79
CA ALA A 182 18.03 -16.99 3.08
C ALA A 182 17.86 -18.16 2.09
N ALA A 183 18.91 -18.49 1.34
CA ALA A 183 18.90 -19.61 0.40
C ALA A 183 18.62 -20.97 1.08
N LEU A 184 19.13 -21.18 2.30
CA LEU A 184 18.83 -22.38 3.10
C LEU A 184 17.34 -22.50 3.44
N LYS A 185 16.63 -21.36 3.53
CA LYS A 185 15.18 -21.29 3.73
C LYS A 185 14.38 -21.20 2.42
N LYS A 186 15.04 -21.41 1.28
CA LYS A 186 14.46 -21.30 -0.07
C LYS A 186 13.95 -19.89 -0.41
N HIS A 187 14.54 -18.87 0.21
CA HIS A 187 14.30 -17.48 -0.11
C HIS A 187 15.48 -16.88 -0.86
N ASN A 188 15.22 -15.87 -1.69
CA ASN A 188 16.24 -15.08 -2.37
C ASN A 188 16.33 -13.72 -1.69
N ALA A 189 17.44 -13.41 -1.02
CA ALA A 189 17.65 -12.08 -0.47
C ALA A 189 17.93 -11.08 -1.60
N VAL A 190 17.06 -10.08 -1.73
CA VAL A 190 17.17 -9.02 -2.75
C VAL A 190 17.88 -7.79 -2.19
N GLY A 191 17.75 -7.54 -0.90
CA GLY A 191 18.33 -6.36 -0.24
C GLY A 191 18.16 -6.36 1.26
N LEU A 192 18.49 -5.23 1.87
CA LEU A 192 18.38 -4.95 3.29
C LEU A 192 17.64 -3.65 3.52
N LEU A 193 16.74 -3.64 4.47
CA LEU A 193 16.11 -2.45 5.01
C LEU A 193 16.61 -2.25 6.45
N PHE A 194 17.27 -1.13 6.70
CA PHE A 194 17.70 -0.77 8.05
C PHE A 194 16.62 0.12 8.69
N HIS A 195 16.20 -0.22 9.89
CA HIS A 195 15.40 0.66 10.72
C HIS A 195 16.34 1.60 11.48
N GLY A 196 16.54 2.80 10.94
CA GLY A 196 17.26 3.86 11.64
C GLY A 196 16.45 4.43 12.82
N GLU A 197 17.12 4.93 13.86
CA GLU A 197 16.45 5.63 14.98
C GLU A 197 15.72 6.92 14.55
N ASN A 198 15.98 7.42 13.35
CA ASN A 198 15.33 8.59 12.77
C ASN A 198 14.33 8.16 11.69
N GLU A 199 13.07 8.07 12.06
CA GLU A 199 11.93 7.75 11.18
C GLU A 199 11.72 8.70 9.99
N SER A 200 12.55 9.73 9.82
CA SER A 200 12.30 10.83 8.90
C SER A 200 12.63 10.56 7.43
N ASN A 201 13.31 9.48 7.08
CA ASN A 201 13.60 9.18 5.67
C ASN A 201 13.89 7.68 5.43
N PRO A 202 12.84 6.84 5.30
CA PRO A 202 13.00 5.39 5.09
C PRO A 202 13.66 5.03 3.75
N GLU A 203 13.68 5.92 2.76
CA GLU A 203 14.32 5.66 1.45
C GLU A 203 15.84 5.56 1.54
N LYS A 204 16.47 6.17 2.55
CA LYS A 204 17.93 6.11 2.74
C LYS A 204 18.42 4.80 3.35
N ASP A 205 17.53 4.01 3.90
CA ASP A 205 17.86 2.81 4.65
C ASP A 205 17.63 1.51 3.87
N LEU A 206 17.17 1.62 2.60
CA LEU A 206 16.99 0.49 1.70
C LEU A 206 18.20 0.30 0.78
N TYR A 207 18.84 -0.85 0.88
CA TYR A 207 19.97 -1.24 0.05
C TYR A 207 19.62 -2.48 -0.78
N ILE A 208 19.48 -2.31 -2.09
CA ILE A 208 19.27 -3.42 -3.01
C ILE A 208 20.61 -3.96 -3.47
N ASN A 209 20.83 -5.28 -3.28
CA ASN A 209 22.06 -5.98 -3.62
C ASN A 209 23.32 -5.23 -3.14
N PRO A 210 23.46 -4.94 -1.84
CA PRO A 210 24.59 -4.18 -1.31
C PRO A 210 25.91 -4.91 -1.60
N LYS A 211 26.88 -4.15 -2.10
CA LYS A 211 28.24 -4.65 -2.33
C LYS A 211 29.03 -4.65 -1.00
N LYS A 212 28.93 -5.72 -0.23
CA LYS A 212 29.52 -5.99 1.09
C LYS A 212 28.81 -5.40 2.27
#